data_d47793f028a4e54d48c733b04668e991
#
_entry.id   d47793f028a4e54d48c733b04668e991
#
_cell.length_a   1.000
_cell.length_b   1.000
_cell.length_c   1.000
_cell.angle_alpha   90.00
_cell.angle_beta   90.00
_cell.angle_gamma   90.00
#
_symmetry.space_group_name_H-M   'P 1'
#
loop_
_entity.id
_entity.type
_entity.pdbx_description
1 polymer ?
#
loop_
_entity_poly.entity_id
_entity_poly.type
_entity_poly.pdbx_seq_one_letter_code
_entity_poly.pdbx_strand_id
1 'polypeptide(L)'
;MTTDQLHIRNMTRAELDVIVDWAANEGWNPGLHDADIFWATDPDAFIAAEFNGEMIGGGSIVNYSGVCGFMGLFIVHPGFRGRNFGHQLWIARRDRLIQRLHAPARIEMDGVFNMQNFYAKGGFQFLYRDLRFQRVESSRESTSATQLTMSSDSTLVNSATIDSQVSLVHQRDSDNPVPSATYFAGVSVADLSTIAFEEINQFDQAIFMAPRSQFLRRWISQPACHALGAMRNGNLTGYAVARPCRTGYKIGPLFANDPETARILFQSLLARLPNQQVQIDVPECNTSGVEMVKHNGFTEVFGCARMALGPPLPRPFQNIFGVTTFELG
;
A
#
# COMPACT_ATOMS: atom_id res chain seq x y z
N MET A 1 -16.76 -4.30 43.57
CA MET A 1 -15.67 -3.35 43.32
C MET A 1 -14.93 -3.85 42.09
N THR A 2 -15.20 -3.29 40.93
CA THR A 2 -14.46 -3.56 39.70
C THR A 2 -13.07 -3.01 39.90
N THR A 3 -12.06 -3.90 39.99
CA THR A 3 -10.66 -3.46 40.01
C THR A 3 -10.37 -2.77 38.69
N ASP A 4 -9.88 -1.52 38.72
CA ASP A 4 -9.38 -0.75 37.57
C ASP A 4 -8.19 -1.48 36.94
N GLN A 5 -8.45 -2.57 36.21
CA GLN A 5 -7.41 -3.42 35.63
C GLN A 5 -7.48 -3.40 34.10
N LEU A 6 -6.32 -3.13 33.48
CA LEU A 6 -6.15 -3.28 32.05
C LEU A 6 -6.00 -4.76 31.69
N HIS A 7 -6.83 -5.24 30.76
CA HIS A 7 -6.76 -6.57 30.19
C HIS A 7 -6.25 -6.51 28.75
N ILE A 8 -5.19 -7.28 28.45
CA ILE A 8 -4.67 -7.41 27.09
C ILE A 8 -5.08 -8.79 26.56
N ARG A 9 -5.95 -8.81 25.55
CA ARG A 9 -6.56 -10.02 24.97
C ARG A 9 -6.58 -9.99 23.45
N ASN A 10 -6.96 -11.10 22.83
CA ASN A 10 -7.27 -11.11 21.41
C ASN A 10 -8.55 -10.31 21.14
N MET A 11 -8.61 -9.66 19.99
CA MET A 11 -9.83 -9.01 19.49
C MET A 11 -10.83 -10.05 18.99
N THR A 12 -12.08 -9.68 19.01
CA THR A 12 -13.11 -10.28 18.14
C THR A 12 -13.01 -9.70 16.73
N ARG A 13 -13.63 -10.37 15.74
CA ARG A 13 -13.68 -9.82 14.36
C ARG A 13 -14.35 -8.46 14.31
N ALA A 14 -15.42 -8.23 15.10
CA ALA A 14 -16.13 -6.95 15.16
C ALA A 14 -15.26 -5.83 15.75
N GLU A 15 -14.38 -6.12 16.71
CA GLU A 15 -13.46 -5.14 17.28
C GLU A 15 -12.37 -4.70 16.29
N LEU A 16 -12.02 -5.56 15.31
CA LEU A 16 -11.14 -5.15 14.23
C LEU A 16 -11.80 -4.08 13.34
N ASP A 17 -13.11 -4.14 13.10
CA ASP A 17 -13.81 -3.07 12.39
C ASP A 17 -13.71 -1.74 13.14
N VAL A 18 -13.86 -1.78 14.47
CA VAL A 18 -13.71 -0.58 15.32
C VAL A 18 -12.30 0.02 15.21
N ILE A 19 -11.24 -0.80 15.23
CA ILE A 19 -9.86 -0.32 15.07
C ILE A 19 -9.63 0.25 13.67
N VAL A 20 -10.19 -0.35 12.63
CA VAL A 20 -10.11 0.18 11.25
C VAL A 20 -10.85 1.52 11.13
N ASP A 21 -12.00 1.68 11.81
CA ASP A 21 -12.70 2.97 11.88
C ASP A 21 -11.88 4.02 12.64
N TRP A 22 -11.21 3.64 13.73
CA TRP A 22 -10.27 4.55 14.41
C TRP A 22 -9.10 4.94 13.51
N ALA A 23 -8.57 4.00 12.72
CA ALA A 23 -7.51 4.31 11.75
C ALA A 23 -8.00 5.30 10.67
N ALA A 24 -9.25 5.20 10.24
CA ALA A 24 -9.86 6.19 9.34
C ALA A 24 -9.93 7.58 10.00
N ASN A 25 -10.31 7.65 11.28
CA ASN A 25 -10.38 8.90 12.05
C ASN A 25 -8.98 9.53 12.29
N GLU A 26 -7.92 8.72 12.34
CA GLU A 26 -6.52 9.20 12.38
C GLU A 26 -6.03 9.66 10.98
N GLY A 27 -6.86 9.59 9.94
CA GLY A 27 -6.52 10.00 8.57
C GLY A 27 -5.72 8.96 7.77
N TRP A 28 -5.66 7.70 8.22
CA TRP A 28 -4.86 6.67 7.56
C TRP A 28 -5.50 6.10 6.29
N ASN A 29 -6.77 6.43 6.06
CA ASN A 29 -7.52 6.03 4.85
C ASN A 29 -7.45 4.52 4.56
N PRO A 30 -7.99 3.65 5.43
CA PRO A 30 -7.98 2.20 5.22
C PRO A 30 -8.80 1.79 3.99
N GLY A 31 -8.47 0.64 3.41
CA GLY A 31 -9.25 0.02 2.34
C GLY A 31 -10.60 -0.49 2.84
N LEU A 32 -11.59 -0.52 1.94
CA LEU A 32 -12.95 -0.94 2.27
C LEU A 32 -13.05 -2.41 2.68
N HIS A 33 -12.10 -3.24 2.24
CA HIS A 33 -12.07 -4.68 2.51
C HIS A 33 -10.86 -5.09 3.39
N ASP A 34 -10.09 -4.12 3.89
CA ASP A 34 -8.87 -4.38 4.65
C ASP A 34 -9.15 -5.25 5.88
N ALA A 35 -10.19 -4.95 6.66
CA ALA A 35 -10.51 -5.71 7.87
C ALA A 35 -10.75 -7.21 7.62
N ASP A 36 -11.51 -7.55 6.57
CA ASP A 36 -11.79 -8.95 6.22
C ASP A 36 -10.54 -9.70 5.75
N ILE A 37 -9.72 -9.04 4.92
CA ILE A 37 -8.48 -9.61 4.40
C ILE A 37 -7.46 -9.79 5.52
N PHE A 38 -7.32 -8.78 6.38
CA PHE A 38 -6.41 -8.80 7.51
C PHE A 38 -6.78 -9.92 8.49
N TRP A 39 -8.06 -10.01 8.88
CA TRP A 39 -8.54 -11.08 9.74
C TRP A 39 -8.29 -12.47 9.15
N ALA A 40 -8.60 -12.64 7.88
CA ALA A 40 -8.38 -13.92 7.21
C ALA A 40 -6.90 -14.29 7.05
N THR A 41 -5.99 -13.32 7.11
CA THR A 41 -4.54 -13.57 7.02
C THR A 41 -4.00 -14.19 8.29
N ASP A 42 -4.37 -13.65 9.46
CA ASP A 42 -3.91 -14.12 10.77
C ASP A 42 -4.93 -13.68 11.84
N PRO A 43 -5.96 -14.50 12.13
CA PRO A 43 -7.00 -14.14 13.11
C PRO A 43 -6.46 -13.90 14.52
N ASP A 44 -5.34 -14.51 14.88
CA ASP A 44 -4.69 -14.35 16.17
C ASP A 44 -3.78 -13.12 16.26
N ALA A 45 -3.69 -12.34 15.18
CA ALA A 45 -2.82 -11.17 15.12
C ALA A 45 -3.41 -9.92 15.78
N PHE A 46 -4.70 -9.88 16.08
CA PHE A 46 -5.35 -8.64 16.52
C PHE A 46 -5.52 -8.63 18.03
N ILE A 47 -4.88 -7.64 18.68
CA ILE A 47 -4.78 -7.56 20.14
C ILE A 47 -5.51 -6.30 20.62
N ALA A 48 -6.43 -6.49 21.58
CA ALA A 48 -7.17 -5.44 22.27
C ALA A 48 -6.56 -5.12 23.63
N ALA A 49 -6.65 -3.85 24.00
CA ALA A 49 -6.57 -3.39 25.37
C ALA A 49 -7.97 -3.06 25.87
N GLU A 50 -8.43 -3.76 26.87
CA GLU A 50 -9.73 -3.57 27.51
C GLU A 50 -9.56 -2.97 28.90
N PHE A 51 -10.33 -1.96 29.23
CA PHE A 51 -10.37 -1.34 30.55
C PHE A 51 -11.82 -1.18 31.00
N ASN A 52 -12.16 -1.74 32.17
CA ASN A 52 -13.53 -1.75 32.71
C ASN A 52 -14.60 -2.29 31.74
N GLY A 53 -14.24 -3.31 30.93
CA GLY A 53 -15.17 -3.93 29.97
C GLY A 53 -15.30 -3.20 28.64
N GLU A 54 -14.55 -2.11 28.43
CA GLU A 54 -14.53 -1.34 27.17
C GLU A 54 -13.18 -1.51 26.45
N MET A 55 -13.19 -1.74 25.14
CA MET A 55 -11.97 -1.72 24.34
C MET A 55 -11.49 -0.27 24.18
N ILE A 56 -10.31 0.02 24.72
CA ILE A 56 -9.70 1.35 24.76
C ILE A 56 -8.51 1.50 23.81
N GLY A 57 -8.08 0.44 23.16
CA GLY A 57 -6.97 0.45 22.24
C GLY A 57 -6.73 -0.90 21.60
N GLY A 58 -5.87 -0.95 20.61
CA GLY A 58 -5.52 -2.19 19.94
C GLY A 58 -4.40 -2.06 18.92
N GLY A 59 -4.15 -3.17 18.21
CA GLY A 59 -3.20 -3.22 17.12
C GLY A 59 -2.94 -4.63 16.61
N SER A 60 -2.25 -4.75 15.48
CA SER A 60 -1.91 -6.03 14.85
C SER A 60 -0.50 -6.51 15.17
N ILE A 61 -0.31 -7.83 15.16
CA ILE A 61 0.96 -8.57 15.32
C ILE A 61 1.00 -9.73 14.34
N VAL A 62 0.97 -9.43 13.05
CA VAL A 62 0.89 -10.46 12.01
C VAL A 62 2.16 -11.29 11.96
N ASN A 63 1.98 -12.62 11.87
CA ASN A 63 3.05 -13.60 11.74
C ASN A 63 3.05 -14.21 10.33
N TYR A 64 4.11 -13.98 9.58
CA TYR A 64 4.32 -14.58 8.26
C TYR A 64 5.13 -15.88 8.40
N SER A 65 4.42 -16.97 8.70
CA SER A 65 4.97 -18.35 8.79
C SER A 65 6.20 -18.48 9.70
N GLY A 66 6.29 -17.72 10.77
CA GLY A 66 7.44 -17.70 11.67
C GLY A 66 8.69 -17.02 11.12
N VAL A 67 8.73 -16.67 9.84
CA VAL A 67 9.90 -16.06 9.17
C VAL A 67 10.10 -14.61 9.61
N CYS A 68 8.99 -13.84 9.62
CA CYS A 68 8.97 -12.47 10.11
C CYS A 68 7.60 -12.10 10.65
N GLY A 69 7.56 -11.05 11.44
CA GLY A 69 6.33 -10.45 11.94
C GLY A 69 6.20 -8.98 11.56
N PHE A 70 4.97 -8.51 11.55
CA PHE A 70 4.69 -7.11 11.33
C PHE A 70 3.76 -6.56 12.41
N MET A 71 4.11 -5.40 13.00
CA MET A 71 3.29 -4.71 14.00
C MET A 71 2.64 -3.47 13.36
N GLY A 72 1.32 -3.48 13.26
CA GLY A 72 0.54 -2.38 12.69
C GLY A 72 -0.67 -1.97 13.53
N LEU A 73 -1.49 -1.06 13.01
CA LEU A 73 -2.78 -0.63 13.58
C LEU A 73 -2.72 -0.23 15.07
N PHE A 74 -1.59 0.30 15.53
CA PHE A 74 -1.42 0.64 16.95
C PHE A 74 -2.16 1.95 17.28
N ILE A 75 -3.31 1.84 17.92
CA ILE A 75 -4.15 2.97 18.30
C ILE A 75 -4.60 2.81 19.75
N VAL A 76 -4.56 3.92 20.51
CA VAL A 76 -5.25 4.06 21.80
C VAL A 76 -6.30 5.16 21.62
N HIS A 77 -7.52 4.86 22.01
CA HIS A 77 -8.63 5.80 21.94
C HIS A 77 -8.26 7.13 22.65
N PRO A 78 -8.53 8.29 22.04
CA PRO A 78 -8.06 9.59 22.56
C PRO A 78 -8.37 9.84 24.04
N GLY A 79 -9.55 9.44 24.52
CA GLY A 79 -9.97 9.59 25.91
C GLY A 79 -9.15 8.81 26.95
N PHE A 80 -8.29 7.88 26.49
CA PHE A 80 -7.47 7.00 27.33
C PHE A 80 -5.97 7.19 27.13
N ARG A 81 -5.57 8.15 26.28
CA ARG A 81 -4.14 8.50 26.07
C ARG A 81 -3.55 9.15 27.32
N GLY A 82 -2.22 9.10 27.47
CA GLY A 82 -1.51 9.68 28.61
C GLY A 82 -1.57 8.88 29.91
N ARG A 83 -2.27 7.74 29.93
CA ARG A 83 -2.48 6.89 31.12
C ARG A 83 -1.61 5.63 31.15
N ASN A 84 -0.53 5.59 30.38
CA ASN A 84 0.38 4.44 30.23
C ASN A 84 -0.25 3.15 29.63
N PHE A 85 -1.50 3.18 29.19
CA PHE A 85 -2.16 2.00 28.58
C PHE A 85 -1.50 1.61 27.25
N GLY A 86 -1.14 2.62 26.42
CA GLY A 86 -0.45 2.40 25.16
C GLY A 86 0.90 1.70 25.32
N HIS A 87 1.67 2.04 26.38
CA HIS A 87 2.93 1.36 26.65
C HIS A 87 2.73 -0.11 27.02
N GLN A 88 1.78 -0.40 27.90
CA GLN A 88 1.46 -1.78 28.29
C GLN A 88 0.98 -2.62 27.10
N LEU A 89 0.06 -2.08 26.28
CA LEU A 89 -0.42 -2.71 25.05
C LEU A 89 0.73 -2.99 24.09
N TRP A 90 1.61 -2.01 23.89
CA TRP A 90 2.72 -2.13 22.95
C TRP A 90 3.71 -3.23 23.37
N ILE A 91 4.12 -3.27 24.65
CA ILE A 91 5.00 -4.31 25.18
C ILE A 91 4.35 -5.69 25.03
N ALA A 92 3.08 -5.83 25.42
CA ALA A 92 2.38 -7.11 25.33
C ALA A 92 2.27 -7.62 23.88
N ARG A 93 2.02 -6.72 22.90
CA ARG A 93 1.99 -7.05 21.47
C ARG A 93 3.35 -7.52 20.97
N ARG A 94 4.40 -6.75 21.26
CA ARG A 94 5.78 -7.11 20.87
C ARG A 94 6.17 -8.48 21.40
N ASP A 95 5.97 -8.72 22.70
CA ASP A 95 6.40 -9.94 23.35
C ASP A 95 5.60 -11.16 22.87
N ARG A 96 4.28 -11.00 22.62
CA ARG A 96 3.47 -12.05 21.99
C ARG A 96 3.94 -12.36 20.56
N LEU A 97 4.31 -11.34 19.77
CA LEU A 97 4.80 -11.58 18.42
C LEU A 97 6.15 -12.31 18.43
N ILE A 98 7.08 -11.91 19.30
CA ILE A 98 8.36 -12.62 19.47
C ILE A 98 8.16 -14.11 19.72
N GLN A 99 7.18 -14.49 20.58
CA GLN A 99 6.88 -15.89 20.90
C GLN A 99 6.29 -16.67 19.70
N ARG A 100 5.74 -16.00 18.71
CA ARG A 100 5.15 -16.60 17.49
C ARG A 100 6.14 -16.75 16.35
N LEU A 101 7.37 -16.25 16.50
CA LEU A 101 8.39 -16.22 15.43
C LEU A 101 9.53 -17.20 15.71
N HIS A 102 10.16 -17.68 14.65
CA HIS A 102 11.40 -18.44 14.75
C HIS A 102 12.55 -17.52 15.19
N ALA A 103 13.49 -18.07 15.94
CA ALA A 103 14.67 -17.33 16.37
C ALA A 103 15.71 -17.22 15.23
N PRO A 104 16.39 -16.06 15.07
CA PRO A 104 16.15 -14.80 15.77
C PRO A 104 14.87 -14.13 15.25
N ALA A 105 14.03 -13.61 16.15
CA ALA A 105 12.81 -12.92 15.76
C ALA A 105 13.12 -11.70 14.87
N ARG A 106 12.33 -11.55 13.80
CA ARG A 106 12.42 -10.44 12.85
C ARG A 106 11.07 -9.75 12.80
N ILE A 107 10.98 -8.56 13.36
CA ILE A 107 9.74 -7.79 13.42
C ILE A 107 9.96 -6.45 12.76
N GLU A 108 9.07 -6.09 11.85
CA GLU A 108 9.04 -4.77 11.22
C GLU A 108 7.75 -4.04 11.57
N MET A 109 7.76 -2.73 11.39
CA MET A 109 6.60 -1.86 11.59
C MET A 109 6.75 -0.55 10.82
N ASP A 110 5.64 0.08 10.49
CA ASP A 110 5.57 1.44 10.02
C ASP A 110 5.00 2.33 11.12
N GLY A 111 5.89 3.06 11.78
CA GLY A 111 5.53 3.95 12.87
C GLY A 111 5.43 5.41 12.41
N VAL A 112 4.41 6.14 12.87
CA VAL A 112 4.31 7.58 12.62
C VAL A 112 5.55 8.32 13.18
N PHE A 113 6.03 9.35 12.49
CA PHE A 113 7.34 9.97 12.78
C PHE A 113 7.49 10.47 14.21
N ASN A 114 6.45 10.98 14.83
CA ASN A 114 6.49 11.47 16.21
C ASN A 114 6.63 10.36 17.28
N MET A 115 6.44 9.09 16.90
CA MET A 115 6.53 7.93 17.80
C MET A 115 7.86 7.17 17.68
N GLN A 116 8.78 7.56 16.79
CA GLN A 116 10.05 6.84 16.56
C GLN A 116 10.84 6.64 17.86
N ASN A 117 10.97 7.69 18.68
CA ASN A 117 11.70 7.61 19.96
C ASN A 117 11.05 6.62 20.95
N PHE A 118 9.72 6.47 20.89
CA PHE A 118 9.01 5.50 21.70
C PHE A 118 9.34 4.07 21.25
N TYR A 119 9.32 3.81 19.96
CA TYR A 119 9.63 2.48 19.40
C TYR A 119 11.11 2.12 19.57
N ALA A 120 12.02 3.10 19.43
CA ALA A 120 13.45 2.89 19.65
C ALA A 120 13.78 2.43 21.09
N LYS A 121 13.08 2.99 22.10
CA LYS A 121 13.21 2.52 23.50
C LYS A 121 12.78 1.06 23.67
N GLY A 122 11.94 0.54 22.79
CA GLY A 122 11.52 -0.85 22.76
C GLY A 122 12.45 -1.78 21.97
N GLY A 123 13.59 -1.28 21.50
CA GLY A 123 14.59 -2.04 20.77
C GLY A 123 14.48 -1.99 19.25
N PHE A 124 13.51 -1.24 18.70
CA PHE A 124 13.38 -1.05 17.25
C PHE A 124 14.40 -0.04 16.72
N GLN A 125 15.00 -0.38 15.59
CA GLN A 125 15.94 0.48 14.88
C GLN A 125 15.28 1.07 13.65
N PHE A 126 15.54 2.34 13.37
CA PHE A 126 15.10 2.99 12.13
C PHE A 126 15.82 2.41 10.93
N LEU A 127 15.08 2.16 9.84
CA LEU A 127 15.64 1.68 8.57
C LEU A 127 15.56 2.77 7.49
N TYR A 128 14.37 3.24 7.16
CA TYR A 128 14.09 4.26 6.14
C TYR A 128 12.68 4.81 6.35
N ARG A 129 12.28 5.77 5.53
CA ARG A 129 10.91 6.30 5.52
C ARG A 129 10.11 5.72 4.37
N ASP A 130 8.87 5.37 4.65
CA ASP A 130 7.85 5.13 3.64
C ASP A 130 6.99 6.40 3.53
N LEU A 131 6.95 7.01 2.34
CA LEU A 131 6.32 8.29 2.08
C LEU A 131 5.02 8.08 1.32
N ARG A 132 3.91 8.61 1.83
CA ARG A 132 2.62 8.61 1.15
C ARG A 132 2.53 9.79 0.21
N PHE A 133 2.33 9.48 -1.05
CA PHE A 133 2.04 10.45 -2.09
C PHE A 133 0.57 10.36 -2.49
N GLN A 134 -0.01 11.51 -2.84
CA GLN A 134 -1.41 11.63 -3.24
C GLN A 134 -1.55 12.51 -4.47
N ARG A 135 -2.46 12.12 -5.37
CA ARG A 135 -2.97 12.95 -6.44
C ARG A 135 -4.48 13.05 -6.32
N VAL A 136 -4.98 14.27 -6.41
CA VAL A 136 -6.41 14.57 -6.59
C VAL A 136 -6.51 15.21 -7.96
N GLU A 137 -7.24 14.60 -8.91
CA GLU A 137 -7.54 15.30 -10.15
C GLU A 137 -8.47 16.49 -9.83
N SER A 138 -7.99 17.70 -10.09
CA SER A 138 -8.86 18.87 -10.10
C SER A 138 -9.90 18.66 -11.20
N SER A 139 -11.18 18.72 -10.85
CA SER A 139 -12.24 18.89 -11.84
C SER A 139 -11.80 20.06 -12.73
N ARG A 140 -11.56 19.79 -14.01
CA ARG A 140 -11.37 20.86 -14.99
C ARG A 140 -12.62 21.73 -14.90
N GLU A 141 -12.49 22.92 -14.34
CA GLU A 141 -13.49 23.96 -14.54
C GLU A 141 -13.67 24.09 -16.06
N SER A 142 -14.88 23.83 -16.51
CA SER A 142 -15.29 24.09 -17.88
C SER A 142 -15.12 25.59 -18.12
N THR A 143 -13.95 25.99 -18.60
CA THR A 143 -13.73 27.34 -19.08
C THR A 143 -14.66 27.50 -20.31
N SER A 144 -15.77 28.18 -20.08
CA SER A 144 -16.71 28.57 -21.11
C SER A 144 -15.93 29.23 -22.26
N ALA A 145 -16.18 28.71 -23.45
CA ALA A 145 -15.64 29.24 -24.70
C ALA A 145 -15.99 30.74 -24.83
N THR A 146 -15.03 31.58 -24.50
CA THR A 146 -15.09 33.00 -24.96
C THR A 146 -14.73 33.02 -26.43
N GLN A 147 -15.71 33.39 -27.23
CA GLN A 147 -15.55 33.65 -28.64
C GLN A 147 -14.38 34.60 -28.88
N LEU A 148 -13.32 34.11 -29.52
CA LEU A 148 -12.27 34.94 -30.08
C LEU A 148 -12.65 35.28 -31.53
N THR A 149 -13.06 36.52 -31.74
CA THR A 149 -13.14 37.17 -33.04
C THR A 149 -11.76 37.21 -33.69
N MET A 150 -11.66 36.76 -34.91
CA MET A 150 -10.46 36.79 -35.75
C MET A 150 -10.00 38.25 -35.99
N SER A 151 -8.72 38.51 -35.75
CA SER A 151 -7.97 39.52 -36.50
C SER A 151 -6.65 38.90 -36.97
N SER A 152 -6.44 38.95 -38.26
CA SER A 152 -5.24 38.55 -38.98
C SER A 152 -4.07 39.49 -38.66
N ASP A 153 -2.94 38.92 -38.23
CA ASP A 153 -1.63 39.35 -38.78
C ASP A 153 -0.51 38.35 -38.49
N SER A 154 0.28 38.17 -39.55
CA SER A 154 1.38 37.22 -39.70
C SER A 154 2.64 37.63 -38.95
N THR A 155 3.36 36.69 -38.31
CA THR A 155 4.82 36.52 -38.48
C THR A 155 5.34 35.22 -37.87
N LEU A 156 6.12 34.50 -38.65
CA LEU A 156 6.82 33.25 -38.35
C LEU A 156 7.97 33.45 -37.35
N VAL A 157 8.09 32.56 -36.36
CA VAL A 157 9.40 32.12 -35.84
C VAL A 157 9.32 30.65 -35.45
N ASN A 158 10.21 29.82 -36.03
CA ASN A 158 10.45 28.41 -35.72
C ASN A 158 10.98 28.18 -34.32
N SER A 159 10.43 27.20 -33.61
CA SER A 159 11.19 26.41 -32.62
C SER A 159 10.69 24.97 -32.61
N ALA A 160 11.59 24.06 -32.84
CA ALA A 160 11.36 22.62 -32.94
C ALA A 160 10.89 22.02 -31.60
N THR A 161 9.70 21.48 -31.61
CA THR A 161 9.15 20.66 -30.53
C THR A 161 9.26 19.20 -30.97
N ILE A 162 9.96 18.40 -30.19
CA ILE A 162 10.08 16.95 -30.38
C ILE A 162 8.74 16.33 -29.96
N ASP A 163 7.96 15.97 -30.95
CA ASP A 163 6.71 15.25 -30.82
C ASP A 163 7.03 13.73 -30.67
N SER A 164 6.92 13.20 -29.47
CA SER A 164 6.92 11.74 -29.26
C SER A 164 5.54 11.19 -29.60
N GLN A 165 5.37 10.77 -30.85
CA GLN A 165 4.15 10.10 -31.30
C GLN A 165 3.99 8.74 -30.59
N VAL A 166 2.98 8.63 -29.74
CA VAL A 166 2.43 7.35 -29.26
C VAL A 166 1.55 6.80 -30.38
N SER A 167 2.06 5.83 -31.12
CA SER A 167 1.26 5.13 -32.13
C SER A 167 0.37 4.07 -31.46
N LEU A 168 -0.93 4.36 -31.35
CA LEU A 168 -1.97 3.38 -31.05
C LEU A 168 -2.25 2.56 -32.32
N VAL A 169 -1.73 1.36 -32.39
CA VAL A 169 -2.12 0.39 -33.43
C VAL A 169 -3.39 -0.32 -32.98
N HIS A 170 -4.54 0.09 -33.54
CA HIS A 170 -5.78 -0.66 -33.44
C HIS A 170 -5.82 -1.72 -34.55
N GLN A 171 -5.56 -2.97 -34.22
CA GLN A 171 -6.00 -4.09 -35.05
C GLN A 171 -7.41 -4.49 -34.62
N ARG A 172 -8.37 -4.33 -35.51
CA ARG A 172 -9.72 -4.90 -35.39
C ARG A 172 -9.69 -6.29 -35.97
N ASP A 173 -9.76 -7.31 -35.11
CA ASP A 173 -10.26 -8.62 -35.51
C ASP A 173 -11.58 -8.86 -34.78
N SER A 174 -12.62 -9.13 -35.58
CA SER A 174 -13.97 -9.44 -35.16
C SER A 174 -14.03 -10.84 -34.59
N ASP A 175 -14.83 -11.00 -33.50
CA ASP A 175 -15.35 -12.24 -32.92
C ASP A 175 -14.54 -12.94 -31.81
N ASN A 176 -14.03 -12.14 -30.82
CA ASN A 176 -13.99 -12.60 -29.41
C ASN A 176 -13.54 -11.45 -28.51
N PRO A 177 -14.21 -11.09 -27.39
CA PRO A 177 -13.71 -10.06 -26.48
C PRO A 177 -12.66 -10.64 -25.54
N VAL A 178 -11.45 -10.87 -26.05
CA VAL A 178 -10.25 -11.00 -25.18
C VAL A 178 -9.90 -9.59 -24.70
N PRO A 179 -9.69 -9.35 -23.39
CA PRO A 179 -9.30 -8.01 -22.92
C PRO A 179 -8.02 -7.59 -23.62
N SER A 180 -8.06 -6.46 -24.31
CA SER A 180 -6.93 -5.95 -25.10
C SER A 180 -5.71 -5.71 -24.20
N ALA A 181 -4.67 -6.52 -24.37
CA ALA A 181 -3.37 -6.27 -23.77
C ALA A 181 -2.79 -4.99 -24.39
N THR A 182 -2.48 -4.01 -23.55
CA THR A 182 -1.82 -2.78 -23.99
C THR A 182 -0.31 -3.05 -24.06
N TYR A 183 0.30 -2.91 -25.24
CA TYR A 183 1.73 -3.14 -25.43
C TYR A 183 2.51 -1.83 -25.36
N PHE A 184 3.53 -1.76 -24.49
CA PHE A 184 4.49 -0.67 -24.40
C PHE A 184 5.91 -1.24 -24.35
N ALA A 185 6.79 -0.84 -25.29
CA ALA A 185 8.22 -1.19 -25.26
C ALA A 185 8.53 -2.68 -24.95
N GLY A 186 7.75 -3.61 -25.55
CA GLY A 186 7.91 -5.05 -25.32
C GLY A 186 7.34 -5.58 -24.00
N VAL A 187 6.61 -4.75 -23.25
CA VAL A 187 5.85 -5.14 -22.06
C VAL A 187 4.36 -5.14 -22.39
N SER A 188 3.66 -6.23 -22.09
CA SER A 188 2.20 -6.30 -22.14
C SER A 188 1.62 -6.24 -20.72
N VAL A 189 0.52 -5.50 -20.55
CA VAL A 189 -0.20 -5.41 -19.27
C VAL A 189 -1.47 -6.24 -19.37
N ALA A 190 -1.68 -7.12 -18.39
CA ALA A 190 -2.84 -8.00 -18.29
C ALA A 190 -3.48 -7.88 -16.91
N ASP A 191 -4.74 -8.28 -16.79
CA ASP A 191 -5.38 -8.46 -15.49
C ASP A 191 -4.73 -9.65 -14.76
N LEU A 192 -4.46 -9.52 -13.44
CA LEU A 192 -3.83 -10.60 -12.67
C LEU A 192 -4.68 -11.87 -12.64
N SER A 193 -5.99 -11.77 -12.80
CA SER A 193 -6.88 -12.95 -12.89
C SER A 193 -6.57 -13.87 -14.08
N THR A 194 -5.88 -13.36 -15.10
CA THR A 194 -5.47 -14.13 -16.29
C THR A 194 -4.08 -14.77 -16.16
N ILE A 195 -3.35 -14.47 -15.09
CA ILE A 195 -2.01 -14.98 -14.81
C ILE A 195 -2.10 -16.08 -13.75
N ALA A 196 -1.32 -17.15 -13.89
CA ALA A 196 -1.31 -18.23 -12.93
C ALA A 196 -0.92 -17.71 -11.53
N PHE A 197 -1.74 -17.99 -10.52
CA PHE A 197 -1.51 -17.52 -9.15
C PHE A 197 -0.13 -17.88 -8.61
N GLU A 198 0.36 -19.06 -8.95
CA GLU A 198 1.67 -19.54 -8.51
C GLU A 198 2.80 -18.64 -9.02
N GLU A 199 2.71 -18.15 -10.25
CA GLU A 199 3.68 -17.19 -10.81
C GLU A 199 3.65 -15.85 -10.05
N ILE A 200 2.44 -15.34 -9.75
CA ILE A 200 2.27 -14.12 -8.95
C ILE A 200 2.82 -14.32 -7.54
N ASN A 201 2.53 -15.46 -6.92
CA ASN A 201 2.96 -15.79 -5.57
C ASN A 201 4.49 -15.93 -5.45
N GLN A 202 5.12 -16.55 -6.43
CA GLN A 202 6.59 -16.66 -6.48
C GLN A 202 7.24 -15.29 -6.67
N PHE A 203 6.68 -14.44 -7.54
CA PHE A 203 7.15 -13.09 -7.77
C PHE A 203 7.01 -12.24 -6.51
N ASP A 204 5.86 -12.28 -5.83
CA ASP A 204 5.60 -11.57 -4.59
C ASP A 204 6.57 -12.01 -3.48
N GLN A 205 6.73 -13.32 -3.29
CA GLN A 205 7.59 -13.87 -2.25
C GLN A 205 9.07 -13.51 -2.43
N ALA A 206 9.54 -13.37 -3.67
CA ALA A 206 10.90 -12.95 -3.96
C ALA A 206 11.18 -11.49 -3.56
N ILE A 207 10.13 -10.65 -3.46
CA ILE A 207 10.26 -9.23 -3.08
C ILE A 207 9.87 -9.01 -1.62
N PHE A 208 8.75 -9.58 -1.17
CA PHE A 208 8.29 -9.46 0.21
C PHE A 208 9.18 -10.24 1.19
N MET A 209 9.87 -11.29 0.71
CA MET A 209 10.82 -12.13 1.43
C MET A 209 10.21 -13.02 2.54
N ALA A 210 8.89 -13.22 2.52
CA ALA A 210 8.20 -14.18 3.37
C ALA A 210 6.96 -14.75 2.65
N PRO A 211 6.55 -15.99 2.94
CA PRO A 211 5.36 -16.58 2.34
C PRO A 211 4.10 -15.89 2.89
N ARG A 212 3.25 -15.37 1.97
CA ARG A 212 1.96 -14.74 2.32
C ARG A 212 0.86 -15.05 1.30
N SER A 213 0.87 -16.26 0.76
CA SER A 213 -0.04 -16.67 -0.32
C SER A 213 -1.52 -16.52 0.02
N GLN A 214 -1.92 -16.78 1.28
CA GLN A 214 -3.30 -16.61 1.74
C GLN A 214 -3.73 -15.12 1.71
N PHE A 215 -2.87 -14.22 2.18
CA PHE A 215 -3.07 -12.78 2.07
C PHE A 215 -3.15 -12.37 0.59
N LEU A 216 -2.13 -12.71 -0.19
CA LEU A 216 -1.99 -12.30 -1.59
C LEU A 216 -3.19 -12.69 -2.43
N ARG A 217 -3.69 -13.92 -2.29
CA ARG A 217 -4.87 -14.40 -3.02
C ARG A 217 -6.10 -13.52 -2.80
N ARG A 218 -6.35 -13.13 -1.55
CA ARG A 218 -7.47 -12.23 -1.21
C ARG A 218 -7.23 -10.80 -1.63
N TRP A 219 -5.97 -10.35 -1.52
CA TRP A 219 -5.58 -8.98 -1.82
C TRP A 219 -5.76 -8.62 -3.29
N ILE A 220 -5.37 -9.52 -4.20
CA ILE A 220 -5.47 -9.30 -5.64
C ILE A 220 -6.87 -9.55 -6.22
N SER A 221 -7.78 -10.15 -5.44
CA SER A 221 -9.15 -10.48 -5.88
C SER A 221 -10.26 -9.79 -5.09
N GLN A 222 -9.91 -8.78 -4.26
CA GLN A 222 -10.89 -8.05 -3.48
C GLN A 222 -11.86 -7.26 -4.38
N PRO A 223 -13.12 -7.01 -3.94
CA PRO A 223 -14.09 -6.30 -4.74
C PRO A 223 -13.61 -4.90 -5.17
N ALA A 224 -13.94 -4.51 -6.39
CA ALA A 224 -13.62 -3.21 -7.00
C ALA A 224 -12.12 -2.83 -7.00
N CYS A 225 -11.21 -3.78 -6.80
CA CYS A 225 -9.79 -3.54 -7.02
C CYS A 225 -9.43 -3.61 -8.50
N HIS A 226 -8.35 -2.95 -8.88
CA HIS A 226 -7.67 -3.14 -10.16
C HIS A 226 -6.32 -3.80 -9.89
N ALA A 227 -6.17 -5.04 -10.29
CA ALA A 227 -4.97 -5.84 -10.09
C ALA A 227 -4.35 -6.18 -11.45
N LEU A 228 -3.14 -5.66 -11.73
CA LEU A 228 -2.48 -5.73 -13.04
C LEU A 228 -1.13 -6.43 -12.91
N GLY A 229 -0.81 -7.25 -13.92
CA GLY A 229 0.50 -7.83 -14.12
C GLY A 229 1.16 -7.31 -15.42
N ALA A 230 2.46 -7.12 -15.38
CA ALA A 230 3.28 -6.76 -16.53
C ALA A 230 4.08 -7.99 -16.98
N MET A 231 3.91 -8.37 -18.23
CA MET A 231 4.55 -9.53 -18.84
C MET A 231 5.59 -9.10 -19.87
N ARG A 232 6.79 -9.69 -19.83
CA ARG A 232 7.83 -9.50 -20.86
C ARG A 232 8.35 -10.86 -21.28
N ASN A 233 8.28 -11.16 -22.59
CA ASN A 233 8.68 -12.45 -23.14
C ASN A 233 8.02 -13.66 -22.45
N GLY A 234 6.75 -13.53 -22.09
CA GLY A 234 5.97 -14.60 -21.44
C GLY A 234 6.21 -14.78 -19.93
N ASN A 235 7.04 -13.93 -19.30
CA ASN A 235 7.33 -13.99 -17.86
C ASN A 235 6.75 -12.75 -17.14
N LEU A 236 6.28 -12.92 -15.92
CA LEU A 236 5.84 -11.83 -15.05
C LEU A 236 7.06 -10.99 -14.61
N THR A 237 7.05 -9.71 -14.90
CA THR A 237 8.13 -8.76 -14.57
C THR A 237 7.71 -7.68 -13.57
N GLY A 238 6.43 -7.67 -13.20
CA GLY A 238 5.89 -6.79 -12.17
C GLY A 238 4.40 -6.98 -11.99
N TYR A 239 3.89 -6.57 -10.85
CA TYR A 239 2.46 -6.48 -10.61
C TYR A 239 2.10 -5.32 -9.69
N ALA A 240 0.87 -4.86 -9.79
CA ALA A 240 0.36 -3.78 -8.95
C ALA A 240 -1.13 -3.96 -8.65
N VAL A 241 -1.55 -3.48 -7.47
CA VAL A 241 -2.95 -3.50 -7.03
C VAL A 241 -3.36 -2.10 -6.63
N ALA A 242 -4.44 -1.59 -7.21
CA ALA A 242 -5.16 -0.42 -6.71
C ALA A 242 -6.44 -0.88 -6.02
N ARG A 243 -6.55 -0.65 -4.71
CA ARG A 243 -7.71 -1.05 -3.92
C ARG A 243 -8.57 0.15 -3.53
N PRO A 244 -9.92 -0.01 -3.45
CA PRO A 244 -10.81 1.05 -2.97
C PRO A 244 -10.59 1.29 -1.48
N CYS A 245 -10.50 2.56 -1.09
CA CYS A 245 -10.35 3.02 0.29
C CYS A 245 -11.58 3.83 0.73
N ARG A 246 -11.61 4.28 1.99
CA ARG A 246 -12.65 5.19 2.47
C ARG A 246 -12.76 6.44 1.59
N THR A 247 -11.63 6.90 1.07
CA THR A 247 -11.58 7.98 0.08
C THR A 247 -10.67 7.55 -1.08
N GLY A 248 -11.25 7.46 -2.28
CA GLY A 248 -10.54 7.10 -3.50
C GLY A 248 -9.89 5.72 -3.48
N TYR A 249 -8.70 5.64 -4.03
CA TYR A 249 -7.94 4.39 -4.18
C TYR A 249 -6.54 4.50 -3.61
N LYS A 250 -5.99 3.37 -3.16
CA LYS A 250 -4.59 3.26 -2.77
C LYS A 250 -3.90 2.18 -3.60
N ILE A 251 -2.78 2.55 -4.24
CA ILE A 251 -1.93 1.61 -4.96
C ILE A 251 -0.97 0.96 -3.96
N GLY A 252 -1.02 -0.37 -3.88
CA GLY A 252 -0.14 -1.19 -3.04
C GLY A 252 -0.51 -2.68 -3.12
N PRO A 253 0.48 -3.57 -3.42
CA PRO A 253 1.83 -3.22 -3.79
C PRO A 253 1.95 -2.70 -5.24
N LEU A 254 3.09 -2.07 -5.54
CA LEU A 254 3.62 -1.89 -6.89
C LEU A 254 5.03 -2.46 -6.88
N PHE A 255 5.15 -3.71 -7.33
CA PHE A 255 6.42 -4.45 -7.41
C PHE A 255 6.81 -4.66 -8.85
N ALA A 256 8.06 -4.37 -9.21
CA ALA A 256 8.54 -4.52 -10.58
C ALA A 256 10.06 -4.76 -10.62
N ASN A 257 10.51 -5.48 -11.64
CA ASN A 257 11.92 -5.78 -11.83
C ASN A 257 12.76 -4.56 -12.26
N ASP A 258 12.08 -3.55 -12.84
CA ASP A 258 12.74 -2.34 -13.34
C ASP A 258 11.79 -1.12 -13.30
N PRO A 259 12.33 0.12 -13.35
CA PRO A 259 11.53 1.35 -13.31
C PRO A 259 10.57 1.53 -14.49
N GLU A 260 10.90 0.99 -15.67
CA GLU A 260 10.03 1.10 -16.84
C GLU A 260 8.77 0.25 -16.66
N THR A 261 8.92 -1.00 -16.21
CA THR A 261 7.82 -1.89 -15.87
C THR A 261 6.92 -1.28 -14.79
N ALA A 262 7.53 -0.69 -13.75
CA ALA A 262 6.79 0.01 -12.68
C ALA A 262 5.98 1.19 -13.24
N ARG A 263 6.58 2.02 -14.10
CA ARG A 263 5.91 3.17 -14.74
C ARG A 263 4.73 2.72 -15.59
N ILE A 264 4.89 1.66 -16.38
CA ILE A 264 3.82 1.12 -17.23
C ILE A 264 2.64 0.64 -16.37
N LEU A 265 2.89 -0.13 -15.30
CA LEU A 265 1.86 -0.59 -14.37
C LEU A 265 1.15 0.59 -13.68
N PHE A 266 1.93 1.57 -13.20
CA PHE A 266 1.42 2.75 -12.52
C PHE A 266 0.49 3.55 -13.42
N GLN A 267 0.91 3.87 -14.66
CA GLN A 267 0.11 4.60 -15.62
C GLN A 267 -1.13 3.82 -16.05
N SER A 268 -1.02 2.49 -16.22
CA SER A 268 -2.15 1.62 -16.54
C SER A 268 -3.21 1.59 -15.42
N LEU A 269 -2.79 1.64 -14.15
CA LEU A 269 -3.71 1.79 -13.02
C LEU A 269 -4.36 3.17 -13.00
N LEU A 270 -3.59 4.24 -13.20
CA LEU A 270 -4.13 5.60 -13.23
C LEU A 270 -5.15 5.81 -14.35
N ALA A 271 -4.94 5.18 -15.49
CA ALA A 271 -5.91 5.23 -16.61
C ALA A 271 -7.26 4.54 -16.28
N ARG A 272 -7.26 3.60 -15.32
CA ARG A 272 -8.49 2.93 -14.82
C ARG A 272 -9.18 3.71 -13.69
N LEU A 273 -8.55 4.76 -13.19
CA LEU A 273 -9.01 5.56 -12.05
C LEU A 273 -9.18 7.05 -12.43
N PRO A 274 -9.91 7.37 -13.51
CA PRO A 274 -10.14 8.77 -13.90
C PRO A 274 -10.94 9.49 -12.81
N ASN A 275 -10.57 10.71 -12.52
CA ASN A 275 -11.25 11.59 -11.54
C ASN A 275 -11.27 11.02 -10.10
N GLN A 276 -10.40 10.06 -9.76
CA GLN A 276 -10.30 9.52 -8.40
C GLN A 276 -9.13 10.15 -7.66
N GLN A 277 -9.30 10.32 -6.35
CA GLN A 277 -8.15 10.50 -5.47
C GLN A 277 -7.36 9.21 -5.44
N VAL A 278 -6.05 9.28 -5.70
CA VAL A 278 -5.16 8.11 -5.67
C VAL A 278 -4.02 8.38 -4.71
N GLN A 279 -3.75 7.40 -3.84
CA GLN A 279 -2.61 7.38 -2.93
C GLN A 279 -1.68 6.21 -3.26
N ILE A 280 -0.38 6.39 -2.96
CA ILE A 280 0.63 5.33 -3.01
C ILE A 280 1.68 5.60 -1.92
N ASP A 281 2.13 4.54 -1.27
CA ASP A 281 3.16 4.60 -0.22
C ASP A 281 4.48 4.08 -0.80
N VAL A 282 5.50 4.96 -0.92
CA VAL A 282 6.76 4.68 -1.61
C VAL A 282 7.92 4.71 -0.63
N PRO A 283 8.80 3.68 -0.58
CA PRO A 283 10.02 3.74 0.19
C PRO A 283 10.94 4.85 -0.31
N GLU A 284 11.40 5.77 0.55
CA GLU A 284 12.30 6.87 0.15
C GLU A 284 13.62 6.40 -0.48
N CYS A 285 14.06 5.19 -0.11
CA CYS A 285 15.28 4.59 -0.66
C CYS A 285 15.12 4.10 -2.10
N ASN A 286 13.89 3.96 -2.63
CA ASN A 286 13.65 3.77 -4.06
C ASN A 286 13.46 5.13 -4.75
N THR A 287 14.55 5.78 -5.11
CA THR A 287 14.54 7.11 -5.74
C THR A 287 13.76 7.13 -7.06
N SER A 288 13.85 6.06 -7.87
CA SER A 288 13.08 5.93 -9.11
C SER A 288 11.57 5.87 -8.85
N GLY A 289 11.15 5.25 -7.76
CA GLY A 289 9.75 5.24 -7.32
C GLY A 289 9.26 6.63 -6.92
N VAL A 290 10.06 7.34 -6.13
CA VAL A 290 9.77 8.73 -5.72
C VAL A 290 9.69 9.68 -6.92
N GLU A 291 10.63 9.58 -7.85
CA GLU A 291 10.63 10.37 -9.09
C GLU A 291 9.41 10.05 -9.95
N MET A 292 9.07 8.77 -10.12
CA MET A 292 7.90 8.33 -10.88
C MET A 292 6.61 8.99 -10.38
N VAL A 293 6.35 8.95 -9.08
CA VAL A 293 5.10 9.52 -8.54
C VAL A 293 5.09 11.05 -8.65
N LYS A 294 6.21 11.73 -8.41
CA LYS A 294 6.33 13.20 -8.54
C LYS A 294 6.10 13.65 -9.98
N HIS A 295 6.69 12.97 -10.97
CA HIS A 295 6.48 13.27 -12.41
C HIS A 295 5.02 13.06 -12.86
N ASN A 296 4.24 12.25 -12.15
CA ASN A 296 2.81 12.06 -12.42
C ASN A 296 1.90 12.99 -11.57
N GLY A 297 2.46 14.05 -10.98
CA GLY A 297 1.70 15.08 -10.27
C GLY A 297 1.24 14.70 -8.86
N PHE A 298 1.88 13.70 -8.25
CA PHE A 298 1.61 13.36 -6.86
C PHE A 298 2.44 14.21 -5.91
N THR A 299 1.84 14.61 -4.79
CA THR A 299 2.48 15.36 -3.70
C THR A 299 2.54 14.51 -2.44
N GLU A 300 3.60 14.66 -1.65
CA GLU A 300 3.73 14.01 -0.35
C GLU A 300 2.72 14.58 0.65
N VAL A 301 1.96 13.72 1.33
CA VAL A 301 0.91 14.10 2.27
C VAL A 301 1.06 13.46 3.65
N PHE A 302 1.81 12.36 3.77
CA PHE A 302 1.98 11.62 5.00
C PHE A 302 3.23 10.74 4.90
N GLY A 303 3.69 10.19 6.01
CA GLY A 303 4.77 9.22 6.00
C GLY A 303 4.92 8.49 7.32
N CYS A 304 5.59 7.34 7.24
CA CYS A 304 5.96 6.50 8.38
C CYS A 304 7.46 6.20 8.37
N ALA A 305 7.99 5.93 9.56
CA ALA A 305 9.31 5.35 9.72
C ALA A 305 9.18 3.83 9.69
N ARG A 306 9.81 3.17 8.70
CA ARG A 306 10.04 1.73 8.75
C ARG A 306 11.09 1.47 9.82
N MET A 307 10.70 0.66 10.80
CA MET A 307 11.57 0.27 11.91
C MET A 307 11.60 -1.25 12.06
N ALA A 308 12.71 -1.78 12.58
CA ALA A 308 12.88 -3.22 12.77
C ALA A 308 13.41 -3.57 14.17
N LEU A 309 12.93 -4.68 14.73
CA LEU A 309 13.50 -5.39 15.86
C LEU A 309 14.12 -6.70 15.36
N GLY A 310 15.38 -6.92 15.68
CA GLY A 310 16.18 -8.01 15.12
C GLY A 310 16.73 -7.71 13.72
N PRO A 311 17.32 -8.70 13.02
CA PRO A 311 17.90 -8.48 11.70
C PRO A 311 16.79 -8.20 10.66
N PRO A 312 16.86 -7.08 9.91
CA PRO A 312 15.88 -6.76 8.90
C PRO A 312 15.88 -7.80 7.76
N LEU A 313 14.76 -7.92 7.05
CA LEU A 313 14.70 -8.74 5.85
C LEU A 313 15.54 -8.08 4.73
N PRO A 314 16.30 -8.88 3.95
CA PRO A 314 17.11 -8.36 2.86
C PRO A 314 16.25 -8.08 1.61
N ARG A 315 15.29 -7.16 1.71
CA ARG A 315 14.40 -6.84 0.61
C ARG A 315 15.10 -6.13 -0.54
N PRO A 316 14.74 -6.46 -1.80
CA PRO A 316 15.23 -5.74 -2.98
C PRO A 316 14.48 -4.42 -3.14
N PHE A 317 14.88 -3.37 -2.41
CA PHE A 317 14.17 -2.08 -2.37
C PHE A 317 14.01 -1.44 -3.75
N GLN A 318 14.95 -1.67 -4.68
CA GLN A 318 14.85 -1.19 -6.06
C GLN A 318 13.66 -1.80 -6.83
N ASN A 319 13.07 -2.89 -6.34
CA ASN A 319 11.90 -3.54 -6.91
C ASN A 319 10.57 -3.14 -6.23
N ILE A 320 10.62 -2.36 -5.15
CA ILE A 320 9.45 -1.90 -4.36
C ILE A 320 9.16 -0.45 -4.71
N PHE A 321 8.27 -0.21 -5.67
CA PHE A 321 7.83 1.12 -6.09
C PHE A 321 6.59 1.59 -5.32
N GLY A 322 5.93 0.69 -4.61
CA GLY A 322 4.86 0.95 -3.69
C GLY A 322 4.75 -0.20 -2.69
N VAL A 323 4.72 0.10 -1.38
CA VAL A 323 4.54 -0.91 -0.35
C VAL A 323 3.11 -1.44 -0.36
N THR A 324 2.89 -2.62 0.17
CA THR A 324 1.55 -3.23 0.15
C THR A 324 0.59 -2.45 1.03
N THR A 325 0.96 -2.24 2.30
CA THR A 325 0.16 -1.51 3.28
C THR A 325 1.01 -1.22 4.53
N PHE A 326 0.72 -0.12 5.23
CA PHE A 326 1.38 0.22 6.50
C PHE A 326 0.89 -0.62 7.69
N GLU A 327 -0.21 -1.35 7.51
CA GLU A 327 -0.85 -2.09 8.58
C GLU A 327 -0.30 -3.51 8.73
N LEU A 328 0.11 -4.16 7.62
CA LEU A 328 0.58 -5.54 7.58
C LEU A 328 1.93 -5.73 6.87
N GLY A 329 2.51 -4.66 6.27
CA GLY A 329 3.79 -4.67 5.59
C GLY A 329 3.74 -4.91 4.09
#